data_aae862c0e99c0ec2a0de5eb185cc458d
#
_entry.id   aae862c0e99c0ec2a0de5eb185cc458d
#
_cell.length_a   1.000
_cell.length_b   1.000
_cell.length_c   1.000
_cell.angle_alpha   90.00
_cell.angle_beta   90.00
_cell.angle_gamma   90.00
#
_symmetry.space_group_name_H-M   'P 1'
#
loop_
_entity.id
_entity.type
_entity.pdbx_description
1 polymer ?
#
loop_
_entity_poly.entity_id
_entity_poly.type
_entity_poly.pdbx_seq_one_letter_code
_entity_poly.pdbx_strand_id
1 'polypeptide(L)'
;IIKNGNIGIHADTIFNNNPTVEINNTIIKNMSGIGILGQGADIIANNTVVSKCGQYTLACNIGGKYNFTHCTFANYWQFSNRSTPSVLLNNFYEGSDGNTYTRDLIEANFINCIIDGSLSTELSLQEENSSLFNYKFDHCIIKLNPTTNTNNSNYQNTIINQAVKFEDPYQSDFHLTENSPAIDAGYNTTNNIDIEGNTRQNPDIGAYEFIP
;
A
#
# COMPACT_ATOMS: atom_id res chain seq x y z
N ILE A 1 -9.08 -14.34 4.39
CA ILE A 1 -9.83 -13.13 3.96
C ILE A 1 -10.43 -12.43 5.17
N ILE A 2 -10.19 -11.12 5.29
CA ILE A 2 -10.79 -10.24 6.30
C ILE A 2 -11.74 -9.28 5.58
N LYS A 3 -13.00 -9.16 6.01
CA LYS A 3 -14.00 -8.35 5.31
C LYS A 3 -15.13 -7.85 6.18
N ASN A 4 -15.80 -6.77 5.73
CA ASN A 4 -17.04 -6.26 6.30
C ASN A 4 -16.89 -5.73 7.74
N GLY A 5 -15.80 -5.03 8.01
CA GLY A 5 -15.53 -4.37 9.27
C GLY A 5 -15.38 -2.85 9.14
N ASN A 6 -14.97 -2.21 10.21
CA ASN A 6 -14.56 -0.81 10.16
C ASN A 6 -13.06 -0.69 9.88
N ILE A 7 -12.21 -1.37 10.65
CA ILE A 7 -10.78 -1.50 10.42
C ILE A 7 -10.47 -2.99 10.25
N GLY A 8 -9.73 -3.35 9.21
CA GLY A 8 -9.36 -4.74 8.95
C GLY A 8 -8.27 -5.23 9.91
N ILE A 9 -7.14 -4.53 9.93
CA ILE A 9 -6.04 -4.77 10.86
C ILE A 9 -5.64 -3.43 11.47
N HIS A 10 -5.53 -3.38 12.79
CA HIS A 10 -5.01 -2.25 13.53
C HIS A 10 -3.77 -2.69 14.32
N ALA A 11 -2.62 -2.13 13.96
CA ALA A 11 -1.36 -2.33 14.65
C ALA A 11 -0.94 -1.00 15.30
N ASP A 12 -0.80 -1.02 16.61
CA ASP A 12 -0.42 0.16 17.39
C ASP A 12 1.08 0.12 17.74
N THR A 13 1.55 1.16 18.39
CA THR A 13 2.96 1.41 18.73
C THR A 13 3.62 0.20 19.39
N ILE A 14 4.81 -0.13 18.90
CA ILE A 14 5.64 -1.18 19.46
C ILE A 14 6.45 -0.60 20.62
N PHE A 15 6.32 -1.22 21.78
CA PHE A 15 7.20 -0.99 22.93
C PHE A 15 8.17 -2.18 23.07
N ASN A 16 9.47 -1.89 23.23
CA ASN A 16 10.51 -2.88 23.60
C ASN A 16 10.76 -4.01 22.57
N ASN A 17 11.10 -3.68 21.33
CA ASN A 17 11.52 -4.66 20.30
C ASN A 17 10.52 -5.79 20.02
N ASN A 18 9.24 -5.57 20.18
CA ASN A 18 8.18 -6.56 19.98
C ASN A 18 7.20 -6.21 18.88
N PRO A 19 6.41 -7.25 18.54
CA PRO A 19 6.74 -8.03 17.35
C PRO A 19 6.27 -7.31 16.13
N THR A 20 6.99 -7.48 15.08
CA THR A 20 6.54 -7.24 13.70
C THR A 20 5.19 -7.91 13.47
N VAL A 21 4.23 -7.17 12.97
CA VAL A 21 2.97 -7.75 12.47
C VAL A 21 3.22 -8.27 11.07
N GLU A 22 3.14 -9.59 10.89
CA GLU A 22 3.30 -10.22 9.59
C GLU A 22 1.95 -10.53 8.95
N ILE A 23 1.78 -10.06 7.71
CA ILE A 23 0.55 -10.24 6.92
C ILE A 23 0.95 -10.93 5.61
N ASN A 24 0.62 -12.19 5.46
CA ASN A 24 1.00 -12.95 4.27
C ASN A 24 -0.25 -13.54 3.58
N ASN A 25 -0.26 -13.55 2.26
CA ASN A 25 -1.29 -14.17 1.42
C ASN A 25 -2.72 -13.80 1.86
N THR A 26 -2.95 -12.50 2.12
CA THR A 26 -4.17 -12.02 2.77
C THR A 26 -4.96 -11.08 1.87
N ILE A 27 -6.27 -11.26 1.81
CA ILE A 27 -7.21 -10.33 1.17
C ILE A 27 -8.00 -9.61 2.25
N ILE A 28 -7.92 -8.27 2.26
CA ILE A 28 -8.68 -7.38 3.16
C ILE A 28 -9.59 -6.52 2.29
N LYS A 29 -10.90 -6.58 2.53
CA LYS A 29 -11.84 -5.81 1.70
C LYS A 29 -13.14 -5.43 2.39
N ASN A 30 -13.84 -4.44 1.80
CA ASN A 30 -15.13 -3.95 2.29
C ASN A 30 -15.04 -3.44 3.74
N MET A 31 -14.04 -2.60 4.04
CA MET A 31 -13.94 -1.91 5.32
C MET A 31 -14.63 -0.55 5.22
N SER A 32 -15.52 -0.24 6.17
CA SER A 32 -16.17 1.08 6.16
C SER A 32 -15.20 2.24 6.47
N GLY A 33 -14.07 1.94 7.08
CA GLY A 33 -12.96 2.85 7.34
C GLY A 33 -11.69 2.41 6.62
N ILE A 34 -10.78 1.74 7.33
CA ILE A 34 -9.39 1.49 6.92
C ILE A 34 -9.11 -0.01 6.77
N GLY A 35 -8.38 -0.39 5.72
CA GLY A 35 -7.94 -1.78 5.54
C GLY A 35 -6.87 -2.18 6.55
N ILE A 36 -5.72 -1.53 6.49
CA ILE A 36 -4.61 -1.70 7.44
C ILE A 36 -4.27 -0.34 8.03
N LEU A 37 -4.34 -0.23 9.35
CA LEU A 37 -3.93 0.94 10.12
C LEU A 37 -2.71 0.58 10.97
N GLY A 38 -1.57 1.18 10.68
CA GLY A 38 -0.38 1.16 11.52
C GLY A 38 -0.20 2.51 12.20
N GLN A 39 -0.05 2.54 13.51
CA GLN A 39 0.20 3.76 14.29
C GLN A 39 1.54 3.64 15.04
N GLY A 40 2.64 4.04 14.39
CA GLY A 40 3.98 3.81 14.90
C GLY A 40 4.33 2.32 15.02
N ALA A 41 3.77 1.51 14.16
CA ALA A 41 3.87 0.05 14.19
C ALA A 41 5.06 -0.46 13.37
N ASP A 42 5.37 -1.76 13.52
CA ASP A 42 6.25 -2.51 12.61
C ASP A 42 5.40 -3.54 11.88
N ILE A 43 5.27 -3.39 10.55
CA ILE A 43 4.45 -4.26 9.71
C ILE A 43 5.26 -4.76 8.52
N ILE A 44 5.23 -6.07 8.30
CA ILE A 44 5.69 -6.70 7.06
C ILE A 44 4.48 -7.35 6.39
N ALA A 45 4.22 -7.01 5.12
CA ALA A 45 3.18 -7.68 4.36
C ALA A 45 3.69 -8.17 3.01
N ASN A 46 3.29 -9.40 2.66
CA ASN A 46 3.63 -10.03 1.41
C ASN A 46 2.38 -10.60 0.74
N ASN A 47 2.30 -10.53 -0.59
CA ASN A 47 1.17 -11.08 -1.36
C ASN A 47 -0.18 -10.69 -0.74
N THR A 48 -0.38 -9.40 -0.45
CA THR A 48 -1.58 -8.93 0.24
C THR A 48 -2.37 -7.98 -0.64
N VAL A 49 -3.66 -8.23 -0.76
CA VAL A 49 -4.60 -7.35 -1.46
C VAL A 49 -5.45 -6.61 -0.44
N VAL A 50 -5.44 -5.28 -0.51
CA VAL A 50 -6.32 -4.44 0.30
C VAL A 50 -7.15 -3.55 -0.59
N SER A 51 -8.48 -3.66 -0.48
CA SER A 51 -9.39 -2.99 -1.41
C SER A 51 -10.72 -2.58 -0.80
N LYS A 52 -11.46 -1.73 -1.50
CA LYS A 52 -12.82 -1.31 -1.11
C LYS A 52 -12.89 -0.86 0.35
N CYS A 53 -12.15 0.19 0.69
CA CYS A 53 -12.14 0.83 1.99
C CYS A 53 -12.76 2.23 1.90
N GLY A 54 -13.62 2.58 2.84
CA GLY A 54 -14.30 3.88 2.87
C GLY A 54 -13.35 5.06 3.06
N GLN A 55 -12.16 4.79 3.59
CA GLN A 55 -11.06 5.75 3.71
C GLN A 55 -9.81 5.21 3.02
N TYR A 56 -8.85 4.70 3.77
CA TYR A 56 -7.57 4.21 3.26
C TYR A 56 -7.55 2.68 3.13
N THR A 57 -6.92 2.16 2.10
CA THR A 57 -6.53 0.73 2.10
C THR A 57 -5.39 0.51 3.09
N LEU A 58 -4.43 1.46 3.15
CA LEU A 58 -3.31 1.45 4.06
C LEU A 58 -3.08 2.85 4.64
N ALA A 59 -3.02 2.95 5.96
CA ALA A 59 -2.60 4.15 6.66
C ALA A 59 -1.45 3.81 7.59
N CYS A 60 -0.25 4.32 7.29
CA CYS A 60 0.94 4.26 8.13
C CYS A 60 1.06 5.60 8.84
N ASN A 61 0.42 5.71 10.01
CA ASN A 61 0.31 6.94 10.77
C ASN A 61 1.36 7.01 11.89
N ILE A 62 1.80 8.22 12.18
CA ILE A 62 2.65 8.52 13.35
C ILE A 62 3.97 7.74 13.30
N GLY A 63 4.63 7.76 12.12
CA GLY A 63 5.89 7.05 11.92
C GLY A 63 5.77 5.52 11.98
N GLY A 64 6.88 4.85 12.31
CA GLY A 64 6.94 3.39 12.38
C GLY A 64 7.90 2.77 11.39
N LYS A 65 7.71 1.47 11.13
CA LYS A 65 8.54 0.67 10.24
C LYS A 65 7.67 -0.24 9.39
N TYR A 66 7.76 -0.14 8.07
CA TYR A 66 6.83 -0.80 7.15
C TYR A 66 7.56 -1.40 5.95
N ASN A 67 7.29 -2.67 5.65
CA ASN A 67 7.84 -3.35 4.48
C ASN A 67 6.73 -4.11 3.75
N PHE A 68 6.47 -3.74 2.52
CA PHE A 68 5.44 -4.31 1.67
C PHE A 68 6.07 -4.88 0.40
N THR A 69 5.81 -6.17 0.12
CA THR A 69 6.32 -6.85 -1.06
C THR A 69 5.17 -7.54 -1.80
N HIS A 70 5.06 -7.32 -3.10
CA HIS A 70 3.99 -7.88 -3.93
C HIS A 70 2.59 -7.61 -3.36
N CYS A 71 2.33 -6.38 -2.91
CA CYS A 71 1.03 -5.99 -2.37
C CYS A 71 0.24 -5.15 -3.38
N THR A 72 -1.09 -5.29 -3.35
CA THR A 72 -2.02 -4.48 -4.14
C THR A 72 -2.91 -3.67 -3.21
N PHE A 73 -2.67 -2.37 -3.13
CA PHE A 73 -3.48 -1.37 -2.42
C PHE A 73 -4.35 -0.63 -3.43
N ALA A 74 -5.55 -1.18 -3.73
CA ALA A 74 -6.39 -0.68 -4.81
C ALA A 74 -7.79 -0.30 -4.32
N ASN A 75 -8.06 1.01 -4.22
CA ASN A 75 -9.29 1.49 -3.59
C ASN A 75 -10.35 1.94 -4.57
N TYR A 76 -11.21 1.04 -4.98
CA TYR A 76 -12.39 1.25 -5.81
C TYR A 76 -13.68 1.21 -4.98
N TRP A 77 -13.74 2.03 -3.92
CA TRP A 77 -14.91 2.16 -3.03
C TRP A 77 -16.10 2.79 -3.74
N GLN A 78 -17.29 2.21 -3.59
CA GLN A 78 -18.51 2.62 -4.31
C GLN A 78 -19.70 2.95 -3.38
N PHE A 79 -19.58 2.70 -2.07
CA PHE A 79 -20.74 2.79 -1.16
C PHE A 79 -20.96 4.20 -0.60
N SER A 80 -20.00 5.09 -0.75
CA SER A 80 -20.11 6.51 -0.42
C SER A 80 -19.02 7.31 -1.13
N ASN A 81 -19.06 8.64 -1.04
CA ASN A 81 -17.98 9.48 -1.54
C ASN A 81 -16.71 9.28 -0.68
N ARG A 82 -15.61 8.95 -1.34
CA ARG A 82 -14.27 8.88 -0.77
C ARG A 82 -13.47 10.09 -1.20
N SER A 83 -12.80 10.75 -0.28
CA SER A 83 -11.90 11.89 -0.54
C SER A 83 -10.45 11.61 -0.13
N THR A 84 -10.20 10.51 0.57
CA THR A 84 -8.87 10.09 1.00
C THR A 84 -8.21 9.18 -0.04
N PRO A 85 -6.88 9.24 -0.25
CA PRO A 85 -6.17 8.34 -1.15
C PRO A 85 -6.17 6.88 -0.64
N SER A 86 -5.72 5.94 -1.46
CA SER A 86 -5.57 4.55 -1.05
C SER A 86 -4.55 4.40 0.06
N VAL A 87 -3.39 5.05 -0.07
CA VAL A 87 -2.26 4.93 0.87
C VAL A 87 -1.92 6.28 1.47
N LEU A 88 -1.76 6.29 2.79
CA LEU A 88 -1.23 7.42 3.56
C LEU A 88 0.04 7.01 4.31
N LEU A 89 1.09 7.83 4.20
CA LEU A 89 2.26 7.80 5.07
C LEU A 89 2.36 9.13 5.78
N ASN A 90 2.46 9.13 7.11
CA ASN A 90 2.80 10.33 7.86
C ASN A 90 3.66 10.00 9.10
N ASN A 91 4.34 11.02 9.64
CA ASN A 91 5.21 10.91 10.83
C ASN A 91 4.77 11.80 11.99
N PHE A 92 3.50 12.24 12.02
CA PHE A 92 3.00 13.13 13.07
C PHE A 92 1.51 12.92 13.39
N TYR A 93 1.08 13.52 14.50
CA TYR A 93 -0.33 13.70 14.85
C TYR A 93 -0.55 15.01 15.61
N GLU A 94 -1.76 15.52 15.54
CA GLU A 94 -2.21 16.67 16.33
C GLU A 94 -2.74 16.18 17.67
N GLY A 95 -2.15 16.65 18.76
CA GLY A 95 -2.63 16.39 20.13
C GLY A 95 -3.88 17.17 20.47
N SER A 96 -4.63 16.74 21.47
CA SER A 96 -5.80 17.45 21.98
C SER A 96 -5.47 18.80 22.61
N ASP A 97 -4.21 19.08 22.90
CA ASP A 97 -3.64 20.34 23.39
C ASP A 97 -3.28 21.32 22.27
N GLY A 98 -3.52 20.90 20.98
CA GLY A 98 -3.20 21.69 19.78
C GLY A 98 -1.72 21.65 19.38
N ASN A 99 -0.91 20.81 20.02
CA ASN A 99 0.48 20.62 19.65
C ASN A 99 0.63 19.49 18.62
N THR A 100 1.58 19.65 17.69
CA THR A 100 1.99 18.60 16.78
C THR A 100 3.05 17.71 17.43
N TYR A 101 2.82 16.42 17.45
CA TYR A 101 3.74 15.41 17.97
C TYR A 101 4.25 14.58 16.80
N THR A 102 5.56 14.39 16.74
CA THR A 102 6.23 13.66 15.67
C THR A 102 6.83 12.36 16.16
N ARG A 103 6.97 11.41 15.25
CA ARG A 103 7.65 10.14 15.47
C ARG A 103 8.32 9.71 14.16
N ASP A 104 9.51 9.16 14.25
CA ASP A 104 10.26 8.71 13.09
C ASP A 104 9.49 7.69 12.26
N LEU A 105 9.29 7.99 10.98
CA LEU A 105 9.06 6.98 9.96
C LEU A 105 10.43 6.41 9.59
N ILE A 106 10.82 5.34 10.29
CA ILE A 106 12.15 4.73 10.18
C ILE A 106 12.38 4.19 8.78
N GLU A 107 11.37 3.49 8.26
CA GLU A 107 11.32 3.02 6.87
C GLU A 107 9.86 2.76 6.44
N ALA A 108 9.57 2.99 5.18
CA ALA A 108 8.36 2.55 4.50
C ALA A 108 8.73 2.07 3.09
N ASN A 109 9.08 0.81 2.96
CA ASN A 109 9.53 0.21 1.72
C ASN A 109 8.40 -0.51 1.01
N PHE A 110 8.24 -0.20 -0.28
CA PHE A 110 7.28 -0.87 -1.17
C PHE A 110 8.07 -1.46 -2.34
N ILE A 111 8.01 -2.77 -2.49
CA ILE A 111 8.66 -3.52 -3.57
C ILE A 111 7.60 -4.30 -4.34
N ASN A 112 7.57 -4.16 -5.65
CA ASN A 112 6.58 -4.82 -6.51
C ASN A 112 5.13 -4.55 -6.08
N CYS A 113 4.82 -3.32 -5.67
CA CYS A 113 3.49 -2.98 -5.16
C CYS A 113 2.69 -2.14 -6.14
N ILE A 114 1.36 -2.29 -6.09
CA ILE A 114 0.41 -1.45 -6.82
C ILE A 114 -0.30 -0.53 -5.82
N ILE A 115 -0.31 0.78 -6.12
CA ILE A 115 -1.09 1.80 -5.40
C ILE A 115 -2.00 2.48 -6.42
N ASP A 116 -3.27 2.11 -6.43
CA ASP A 116 -4.26 2.56 -7.42
C ASP A 116 -5.66 2.74 -6.80
N GLY A 117 -6.60 3.22 -7.59
CA GLY A 117 -7.99 3.40 -7.18
C GLY A 117 -8.75 4.38 -8.05
N SER A 118 -9.94 4.75 -7.58
CA SER A 118 -10.88 5.59 -8.34
C SER A 118 -10.57 7.09 -8.31
N LEU A 119 -9.71 7.58 -7.42
CA LEU A 119 -9.31 8.98 -7.37
C LEU A 119 -8.16 9.28 -8.34
N SER A 120 -7.93 10.56 -8.62
CA SER A 120 -6.82 11.01 -9.45
C SER A 120 -5.44 10.88 -8.76
N THR A 121 -5.43 10.79 -7.44
CA THR A 121 -4.23 10.63 -6.60
C THR A 121 -4.55 9.60 -5.52
N GLU A 122 -3.73 8.56 -5.41
CA GLU A 122 -3.96 7.44 -4.49
C GLU A 122 -2.83 7.23 -3.48
N LEU A 123 -1.84 8.12 -3.47
CA LEU A 123 -0.79 8.17 -2.44
C LEU A 123 -0.70 9.57 -1.84
N SER A 124 -0.71 9.66 -0.52
CA SER A 124 -0.44 10.87 0.26
C SER A 124 0.80 10.67 1.12
N LEU A 125 1.73 11.60 1.02
CA LEU A 125 2.94 11.69 1.83
C LEU A 125 2.85 12.97 2.65
N GLN A 126 2.81 12.85 3.99
CA GLN A 126 2.64 13.97 4.90
C GLN A 126 3.79 13.95 5.90
N GLU A 127 4.74 14.84 5.70
CA GLU A 127 5.96 14.94 6.49
C GLU A 127 5.90 16.14 7.42
N GLU A 128 6.28 15.91 8.70
CA GLU A 128 6.70 16.93 9.62
C GLU A 128 8.22 16.83 9.82
N ASN A 129 8.94 17.93 9.49
CA ASN A 129 10.40 17.92 9.33
C ASN A 129 11.22 17.70 10.62
N SER A 130 10.57 17.63 11.78
CA SER A 130 11.25 17.41 13.07
C SER A 130 11.59 15.97 13.38
N SER A 131 11.16 15.02 12.53
CA SER A 131 11.42 13.56 12.65
C SER A 131 11.77 12.97 11.29
N LEU A 132 12.34 11.77 11.30
CA LEU A 132 12.66 11.05 10.06
C LEU A 132 11.39 10.75 9.24
N PHE A 133 11.54 10.84 7.91
CA PHE A 133 10.49 10.46 6.97
C PHE A 133 11.09 9.67 5.81
N ASN A 134 11.47 8.41 6.07
CA ASN A 134 12.14 7.55 5.10
C ASN A 134 11.13 6.63 4.41
N TYR A 135 11.04 6.73 3.09
CA TYR A 135 10.22 5.86 2.28
C TYR A 135 10.91 5.52 0.95
N LYS A 136 10.55 4.41 0.37
CA LYS A 136 11.06 3.97 -0.94
C LYS A 136 10.00 3.15 -1.67
N PHE A 137 9.86 3.44 -2.96
CA PHE A 137 9.09 2.63 -3.92
C PHE A 137 10.05 2.07 -4.96
N ASP A 138 10.05 0.75 -5.14
CA ASP A 138 10.91 0.06 -6.08
C ASP A 138 10.08 -0.93 -6.90
N HIS A 139 10.12 -0.84 -8.24
CA HIS A 139 9.27 -1.63 -9.14
C HIS A 139 7.79 -1.56 -8.73
N CYS A 140 7.25 -0.36 -8.57
CA CYS A 140 5.85 -0.14 -8.18
C CYS A 140 5.05 0.53 -9.30
N ILE A 141 3.73 0.31 -9.32
CA ILE A 141 2.81 1.14 -10.11
C ILE A 141 2.05 2.04 -9.14
N ILE A 142 2.13 3.35 -9.36
CA ILE A 142 1.59 4.33 -8.41
C ILE A 142 0.79 5.41 -9.12
N LYS A 143 -0.41 5.67 -8.63
CA LYS A 143 -1.26 6.79 -9.05
C LYS A 143 -1.00 8.01 -8.18
N LEU A 144 -0.23 8.94 -8.70
CA LEU A 144 0.27 10.13 -8.02
C LEU A 144 -0.30 11.43 -8.59
N ASN A 145 -0.23 12.48 -7.79
CA ASN A 145 -0.39 13.84 -8.31
C ASN A 145 0.68 14.07 -9.40
N PRO A 146 0.29 14.49 -10.63
CA PRO A 146 1.24 14.71 -11.73
C PRO A 146 2.36 15.73 -11.44
N THR A 147 2.18 16.58 -10.44
CA THR A 147 3.21 17.57 -10.02
C THR A 147 4.23 17.01 -9.04
N THR A 148 4.06 15.76 -8.56
CA THR A 148 5.02 15.11 -7.65
C THR A 148 6.34 14.87 -8.37
N ASN A 149 7.44 15.35 -7.77
CA ASN A 149 8.78 15.06 -8.30
C ASN A 149 9.17 13.61 -7.94
N THR A 150 9.19 12.74 -8.93
CA THR A 150 9.60 11.33 -8.80
C THR A 150 11.03 11.07 -9.31
N ASN A 151 11.74 12.11 -9.75
CA ASN A 151 13.13 11.97 -10.22
C ASN A 151 14.12 12.06 -9.03
N ASN A 152 14.02 11.10 -8.11
CA ASN A 152 14.88 10.99 -6.94
C ASN A 152 15.02 9.52 -6.50
N SER A 153 15.83 9.26 -5.49
CA SER A 153 16.14 7.90 -5.01
C SER A 153 14.98 7.16 -4.34
N ASN A 154 13.89 7.86 -3.99
CA ASN A 154 12.73 7.25 -3.36
C ASN A 154 11.82 6.52 -4.37
N TYR A 155 11.97 6.81 -5.66
CA TYR A 155 11.20 6.18 -6.73
C TYR A 155 12.14 5.50 -7.71
N GLN A 156 12.28 4.17 -7.59
CA GLN A 156 13.16 3.38 -8.44
C GLN A 156 12.33 2.44 -9.31
N ASN A 157 12.57 2.44 -10.61
CA ASN A 157 11.86 1.57 -11.55
C ASN A 157 10.34 1.63 -11.42
N THR A 158 9.80 2.78 -11.01
CA THR A 158 8.35 2.96 -10.78
C THR A 158 7.63 3.38 -12.06
N ILE A 159 6.44 2.82 -12.26
CA ILE A 159 5.51 3.19 -13.33
C ILE A 159 4.49 4.17 -12.73
N ILE A 160 4.50 5.42 -13.20
CA ILE A 160 3.67 6.48 -12.64
C ILE A 160 2.47 6.78 -13.54
N ASN A 161 1.28 6.82 -12.94
CA ASN A 161 0.04 7.26 -13.60
C ASN A 161 -0.35 6.46 -14.86
N GLN A 162 0.11 5.23 -14.99
CA GLN A 162 -0.39 4.31 -16.00
C GLN A 162 -1.52 3.45 -15.43
N ALA A 163 -2.53 3.19 -16.24
CA ALA A 163 -3.63 2.30 -15.85
C ALA A 163 -3.11 0.87 -15.68
N VAL A 164 -3.36 0.27 -14.52
CA VAL A 164 -2.92 -1.10 -14.21
C VAL A 164 -3.61 -2.15 -15.10
N LYS A 165 -4.84 -1.85 -15.58
CA LYS A 165 -5.66 -2.77 -16.39
C LYS A 165 -5.97 -4.07 -15.66
N PHE A 166 -6.64 -3.94 -14.52
CA PHE A 166 -7.24 -5.05 -13.82
C PHE A 166 -8.47 -5.59 -14.56
N GLU A 167 -8.83 -6.85 -14.35
CA GLU A 167 -10.01 -7.49 -14.92
C GLU A 167 -11.32 -6.79 -14.49
N ASP A 168 -11.61 -6.71 -13.21
CA ASP A 168 -12.77 -5.96 -12.69
C ASP A 168 -12.51 -5.44 -11.26
N PRO A 169 -11.84 -4.30 -11.12
CA PRO A 169 -11.49 -3.77 -9.81
C PRO A 169 -12.72 -3.34 -8.99
N TYR A 170 -13.83 -3.04 -9.66
CA TYR A 170 -15.08 -2.73 -9.00
C TYR A 170 -15.80 -3.95 -8.41
N GLN A 171 -15.47 -5.16 -8.83
CA GLN A 171 -15.90 -6.41 -8.19
C GLN A 171 -14.81 -7.02 -7.29
N SER A 172 -13.71 -6.30 -7.09
CA SER A 172 -12.51 -6.76 -6.36
C SER A 172 -11.77 -7.88 -7.08
N ASP A 173 -11.82 -7.89 -8.40
CA ASP A 173 -10.99 -8.72 -9.24
C ASP A 173 -9.77 -7.91 -9.69
N PHE A 174 -8.62 -8.21 -9.09
CA PHE A 174 -7.36 -7.52 -9.33
C PHE A 174 -6.37 -8.36 -10.13
N HIS A 175 -6.85 -9.39 -10.83
CA HIS A 175 -6.06 -10.06 -11.85
C HIS A 175 -5.70 -9.09 -12.97
N LEU A 176 -4.57 -9.32 -13.59
CA LEU A 176 -4.07 -8.47 -14.67
C LEU A 176 -4.64 -8.93 -16.00
N THR A 177 -5.01 -7.98 -16.86
CA THR A 177 -5.32 -8.29 -18.26
C THR A 177 -4.04 -8.34 -19.10
N GLU A 178 -4.06 -8.98 -20.28
CA GLU A 178 -2.90 -9.22 -21.16
C GLU A 178 -2.07 -7.98 -21.56
N ASN A 179 -2.64 -6.79 -21.44
CA ASN A 179 -1.96 -5.53 -21.76
C ASN A 179 -1.62 -4.71 -20.51
N SER A 180 -1.56 -5.32 -19.36
CA SER A 180 -1.18 -4.64 -18.12
C SER A 180 0.30 -4.25 -18.13
N PRO A 181 0.64 -3.01 -17.73
CA PRO A 181 2.04 -2.62 -17.58
C PRO A 181 2.71 -3.27 -16.35
N ALA A 182 1.97 -4.03 -15.55
CA ALA A 182 2.49 -4.76 -14.40
C ALA A 182 3.17 -6.09 -14.78
N ILE A 183 2.82 -6.64 -15.96
CA ILE A 183 3.30 -7.95 -16.42
C ILE A 183 4.81 -7.89 -16.67
N ASP A 184 5.55 -8.86 -16.10
CA ASP A 184 7.01 -9.01 -16.19
C ASP A 184 7.81 -7.75 -15.76
N ALA A 185 7.16 -6.83 -15.02
CA ALA A 185 7.74 -5.54 -14.64
C ALA A 185 8.25 -5.48 -13.20
N GLY A 186 8.13 -6.56 -12.46
CA GLY A 186 8.58 -6.67 -11.08
C GLY A 186 10.06 -7.05 -10.97
N TYR A 187 10.56 -6.96 -9.74
CA TYR A 187 11.91 -7.37 -9.36
C TYR A 187 11.88 -8.74 -8.68
N ASN A 188 12.88 -9.58 -8.95
CA ASN A 188 13.01 -10.89 -8.29
C ASN A 188 13.23 -10.73 -6.79
N THR A 189 12.33 -11.27 -6.00
CA THR A 189 12.39 -11.32 -4.55
C THR A 189 12.50 -12.77 -4.05
N THR A 190 12.62 -12.97 -2.76
CA THR A 190 12.55 -14.33 -2.17
C THR A 190 11.13 -14.92 -2.21
N ASN A 191 10.12 -14.06 -2.48
CA ASN A 191 8.73 -14.46 -2.59
C ASN A 191 8.41 -14.87 -4.04
N ASN A 192 8.61 -16.13 -4.35
CA ASN A 192 8.55 -16.68 -5.71
C ASN A 192 7.21 -17.31 -6.10
N ILE A 193 6.18 -17.12 -5.28
CA ILE A 193 4.78 -17.52 -5.58
C ILE A 193 3.85 -16.34 -5.33
N ASP A 194 2.77 -16.26 -6.07
CA ASP A 194 1.75 -15.23 -5.91
C ASP A 194 0.72 -15.60 -4.81
N ILE A 195 -0.30 -14.76 -4.63
CA ILE A 195 -1.34 -14.98 -3.61
C ILE A 195 -2.18 -16.23 -3.88
N GLU A 196 -2.22 -16.74 -5.11
CA GLU A 196 -2.97 -17.94 -5.54
C GLU A 196 -2.09 -19.17 -5.66
N GLY A 197 -0.76 -19.05 -5.47
CA GLY A 197 0.19 -20.14 -5.54
C GLY A 197 0.84 -20.31 -6.92
N ASN A 198 0.65 -19.38 -7.86
CA ASN A 198 1.32 -19.39 -9.15
C ASN A 198 2.79 -18.98 -9.00
N THR A 199 3.68 -19.62 -9.75
CA THR A 199 5.12 -19.35 -9.67
C THR A 199 5.47 -18.06 -10.40
N ARG A 200 6.23 -17.19 -9.74
CA ARG A 200 6.81 -15.97 -10.28
C ARG A 200 8.14 -16.27 -10.96
N GLN A 201 8.16 -16.44 -12.28
CA GLN A 201 9.42 -16.60 -13.06
C GLN A 201 10.01 -15.24 -13.43
N ASN A 202 9.21 -14.40 -14.10
CA ASN A 202 9.44 -12.99 -14.30
C ASN A 202 8.36 -12.26 -13.52
N PRO A 203 8.64 -11.79 -12.31
CA PRO A 203 7.57 -11.36 -11.41
C PRO A 203 6.74 -10.21 -11.98
N ASP A 204 5.43 -10.29 -11.79
CA ASP A 204 4.56 -9.16 -12.02
C ASP A 204 4.55 -8.21 -10.81
N ILE A 205 4.22 -6.95 -11.06
CA ILE A 205 3.97 -5.99 -9.99
C ILE A 205 2.58 -6.25 -9.42
N GLY A 206 2.49 -6.40 -8.09
CA GLY A 206 1.24 -6.68 -7.39
C GLY A 206 1.16 -8.08 -6.80
N ALA A 207 -0.03 -8.41 -6.27
CA ALA A 207 -0.26 -9.65 -5.54
C ALA A 207 -0.53 -10.85 -6.44
N TYR A 208 -0.89 -10.65 -7.70
CA TYR A 208 -1.21 -11.68 -8.68
C TYR A 208 -0.20 -11.74 -9.81
N GLU A 209 0.06 -12.95 -10.30
CA GLU A 209 0.73 -13.18 -11.59
C GLU A 209 -0.31 -13.26 -12.71
N PHE A 210 0.02 -12.71 -13.87
CA PHE A 210 -0.77 -12.88 -15.08
C PHE A 210 -0.62 -14.32 -15.62
N ILE A 211 -1.73 -14.99 -15.79
CA ILE A 211 -1.80 -16.30 -16.41
C ILE A 211 -2.53 -16.15 -17.75
N PRO A 212 -1.84 -16.41 -18.90
CA PRO A 212 -2.43 -16.26 -20.23
C PRO A 212 -3.65 -17.12 -20.51
#